data_b07984358e72f49984a1147e83562131
#
_entry.id   b07984358e72f49984a1147e83562131
#
_cell.length_a   1.000
_cell.length_b   1.000
_cell.length_c   1.000
_cell.angle_alpha   90.00
_cell.angle_beta   90.00
_cell.angle_gamma   90.00
#
_symmetry.space_group_name_H-M   'P 1'
#
loop_
_entity.id
_entity.type
_entity.pdbx_description
1 polymer ?
#
loop_
_entity_poly.entity_id
_entity_poly.type
_entity_poly.pdbx_seq_one_letter_code
_entity_poly.pdbx_strand_id
1 'polypeptide(L)'
;MLESISRLEICLKEVINENPNVITSEAVKTIINRKRGFFNDVSDLANIMKPIKEAILTLESNKATLADCYFSLAYLGQSINKIPEDDHMTFRQHAIKIFNERFILYDFDEYLLAYYIHPGYKGTFKFI
;
A
#
# COMPACT_ATOMS: atom_id res chain seq x y z
N MET A 1 -4.97 10.45 4.76
CA MET A 1 -3.96 10.98 5.70
C MET A 1 -2.55 10.90 5.14
N LEU A 2 -1.98 9.73 4.81
CA LEU A 2 -0.60 9.61 4.28
C LEU A 2 -0.38 10.42 2.98
N GLU A 3 -1.31 10.35 2.03
CA GLU A 3 -1.28 11.15 0.80
C GLU A 3 -1.32 12.67 1.07
N SER A 4 -2.03 13.09 2.11
CA SER A 4 -2.06 14.50 2.51
C SER A 4 -0.73 14.98 3.07
N ILE A 5 -0.02 14.11 3.81
CA ILE A 5 1.32 14.40 4.33
C ILE A 5 2.31 14.52 3.18
N SER A 6 2.27 13.62 2.20
CA SER A 6 3.14 13.70 1.01
C SER A 6 2.94 14.97 0.21
N ARG A 7 1.70 15.48 0.10
CA ARG A 7 1.43 16.76 -0.57
C ARG A 7 2.00 17.97 0.18
N LEU A 8 2.06 17.89 1.51
CA LEU A 8 2.64 18.96 2.32
C LEU A 8 4.15 19.13 2.11
N GLU A 9 4.85 18.12 1.63
CA GLU A 9 6.30 18.20 1.37
C GLU A 9 6.65 19.36 0.47
N ILE A 10 5.96 19.51 -0.66
CA ILE A 10 6.21 20.55 -1.65
C ILE A 10 5.98 21.93 -1.01
N CYS A 11 4.82 22.11 -0.36
CA CYS A 11 4.47 23.37 0.30
C CYS A 11 5.48 23.75 1.40
N LEU A 12 5.93 22.77 2.20
CA LEU A 12 6.89 23.02 3.27
C LEU A 12 8.28 23.40 2.71
N LYS A 13 8.69 22.79 1.60
CA LYS A 13 9.94 23.16 0.92
C LYS A 13 9.87 24.57 0.33
N GLU A 14 8.74 24.94 -0.25
CA GLU A 14 8.49 26.30 -0.76
C GLU A 14 8.56 27.33 0.37
N VAL A 15 7.86 27.07 1.48
CA VAL A 15 7.87 27.98 2.65
C VAL A 15 9.28 28.18 3.20
N ILE A 16 10.08 27.12 3.28
CA ILE A 16 11.48 27.22 3.76
C ILE A 16 12.33 28.08 2.79
N ASN A 17 12.10 27.91 1.49
CA ASN A 17 12.88 28.65 0.48
C ASN A 17 12.50 30.14 0.45
N GLU A 18 11.21 30.48 0.58
CA GLU A 18 10.73 31.86 0.54
C GLU A 18 10.96 32.59 1.87
N ASN A 19 10.78 31.92 2.98
CA ASN A 19 10.83 32.48 4.33
C ASN A 19 11.60 31.58 5.31
N PRO A 20 12.95 31.57 5.27
CA PRO A 20 13.79 30.66 6.06
C PRO A 20 13.60 30.75 7.59
N ASN A 21 13.08 31.92 8.05
CA ASN A 21 12.91 32.21 9.48
C ASN A 21 11.55 31.75 10.07
N VAL A 22 10.61 31.29 9.23
CA VAL A 22 9.31 30.82 9.68
C VAL A 22 9.44 29.52 10.45
N ILE A 23 10.32 28.63 9.99
CA ILE A 23 10.66 27.39 10.70
C ILE A 23 11.95 27.61 11.46
N THR A 24 11.86 27.80 12.76
CA THR A 24 13.01 28.10 13.62
C THR A 24 13.84 26.87 14.00
N SER A 25 13.24 25.67 13.94
CA SER A 25 13.92 24.42 14.31
C SER A 25 14.78 23.87 13.15
N GLU A 26 16.10 23.85 13.32
CA GLU A 26 17.03 23.25 12.35
C GLU A 26 16.80 21.73 12.15
N ALA A 27 16.36 21.03 13.21
CA ALA A 27 16.01 19.62 13.09
C ALA A 27 14.84 19.41 12.12
N VAL A 28 13.82 20.26 12.19
CA VAL A 28 12.65 20.21 11.29
C VAL A 28 13.06 20.56 9.85
N LYS A 29 13.87 21.60 9.65
CA LYS A 29 14.41 21.95 8.33
C LYS A 29 15.19 20.78 7.71
N THR A 30 16.01 20.12 8.51
CA THR A 30 16.79 18.95 8.08
C THR A 30 15.90 17.81 7.62
N ILE A 31 14.81 17.53 8.34
CA ILE A 31 13.83 16.48 7.97
C ILE A 31 13.16 16.83 6.66
N ILE A 32 12.73 18.08 6.47
CA ILE A 32 12.01 18.53 5.27
C ILE A 32 12.93 18.52 4.04
N ASN A 33 14.19 18.93 4.19
CA ASN A 33 15.13 19.05 3.07
C ASN A 33 15.85 17.74 2.71
N ARG A 34 15.71 16.69 3.52
CA ARG A 34 16.36 15.41 3.26
C ARG A 34 15.77 14.77 2.00
N LYS A 35 16.61 14.49 1.00
CA LYS A 35 16.21 13.84 -0.26
C LYS A 35 15.69 12.40 -0.06
N ARG A 36 16.23 11.67 0.92
CA ARG A 36 15.74 10.37 1.41
C ARG A 36 15.49 10.50 2.90
N GLY A 37 14.26 10.25 3.35
CA GLY A 37 13.87 10.37 4.74
C GLY A 37 12.36 10.37 4.90
N PHE A 38 11.87 11.09 5.90
CA PHE A 38 10.49 11.04 6.37
C PHE A 38 9.43 11.06 5.25
N PHE A 39 9.53 11.96 4.26
CA PHE A 39 8.51 12.05 3.21
C PHE A 39 8.57 10.87 2.22
N ASN A 40 9.75 10.36 1.93
CA ASN A 40 9.89 9.14 1.11
C ASN A 40 9.31 7.94 1.86
N ASP A 41 9.65 7.77 3.15
CA ASP A 41 9.14 6.69 3.98
C ASP A 41 7.61 6.75 4.09
N VAL A 42 7.03 7.97 4.21
CA VAL A 42 5.57 8.18 4.21
C VAL A 42 4.96 7.83 2.85
N SER A 43 5.61 8.19 1.74
CA SER A 43 5.14 7.86 0.39
C SER A 43 5.17 6.35 0.16
N ASP A 44 6.25 5.68 0.55
CA ASP A 44 6.39 4.23 0.43
C ASP A 44 5.35 3.50 1.29
N LEU A 45 5.15 3.97 2.53
CA LEU A 45 4.09 3.45 3.39
C LEU A 45 2.70 3.66 2.77
N ALA A 46 2.44 4.83 2.16
CA ALA A 46 1.17 5.10 1.49
C ALA A 46 0.93 4.12 0.32
N ASN A 47 1.96 3.85 -0.47
CA ASN A 47 1.90 2.89 -1.58
C ASN A 47 1.64 1.46 -1.09
N ILE A 48 2.27 1.05 0.01
CA ILE A 48 2.08 -0.26 0.63
C ILE A 48 0.66 -0.39 1.22
N MET A 49 0.15 0.67 1.86
CA MET A 49 -1.17 0.65 2.49
C MET A 49 -2.33 0.80 1.51
N LYS A 50 -2.08 1.30 0.30
CA LYS A 50 -3.12 1.52 -0.71
C LYS A 50 -3.89 0.25 -1.09
N PRO A 51 -3.25 -0.88 -1.44
CA PRO A 51 -3.95 -2.13 -1.74
C PRO A 51 -4.80 -2.65 -0.56
N ILE A 52 -4.32 -2.47 0.67
CA ILE A 52 -5.06 -2.86 1.87
C ILE A 52 -6.33 -2.02 2.01
N LYS A 53 -6.21 -0.70 1.83
CA LYS A 53 -7.36 0.22 1.85
C LYS A 53 -8.38 -0.14 0.76
N GLU A 54 -7.92 -0.40 -0.46
CA GLU A 54 -8.77 -0.77 -1.59
C GLU A 54 -9.50 -2.10 -1.33
N ALA A 55 -8.81 -3.10 -0.77
CA ALA A 55 -9.40 -4.36 -0.36
C ALA A 55 -10.49 -4.16 0.69
N ILE A 56 -10.21 -3.38 1.75
CA ILE A 56 -11.19 -3.08 2.81
C ILE A 56 -12.44 -2.43 2.21
N LEU A 57 -12.27 -1.37 1.40
CA LEU A 57 -13.40 -0.66 0.79
C LEU A 57 -14.25 -1.56 -0.10
N THR A 58 -13.62 -2.48 -0.84
CA THR A 58 -14.31 -3.45 -1.67
C THR A 58 -15.12 -4.42 -0.83
N LEU A 59 -14.53 -4.94 0.26
CA LEU A 59 -15.14 -5.97 1.10
C LEU A 59 -16.19 -5.42 2.07
N GLU A 60 -16.12 -4.14 2.43
CA GLU A 60 -17.15 -3.45 3.22
C GLU A 60 -18.40 -3.09 2.39
N SER A 61 -18.33 -3.25 1.07
CA SER A 61 -19.48 -3.00 0.20
C SER A 61 -20.59 -4.02 0.43
N ASN A 62 -21.85 -3.55 0.45
CA ASN A 62 -23.03 -4.42 0.52
C ASN A 62 -23.17 -5.40 -0.66
N LYS A 63 -22.36 -5.22 -1.70
CA LYS A 63 -22.33 -6.05 -2.90
C LYS A 63 -21.11 -6.96 -2.95
N ALA A 64 -20.28 -6.98 -1.90
CA ALA A 64 -19.10 -7.82 -1.85
C ALA A 64 -19.46 -9.31 -1.95
N THR A 65 -18.70 -10.02 -2.76
CA THR A 65 -18.88 -11.45 -3.04
C THR A 65 -17.62 -12.23 -2.58
N LEU A 66 -17.73 -13.56 -2.50
CA LEU A 66 -16.57 -14.42 -2.25
C LEU A 66 -15.47 -14.24 -3.33
N ALA A 67 -15.88 -13.94 -4.57
CA ALA A 67 -14.98 -13.65 -5.66
C ALA A 67 -14.15 -12.37 -5.40
N ASP A 68 -14.79 -11.33 -4.85
CA ASP A 68 -14.10 -10.09 -4.46
C ASP A 68 -13.10 -10.33 -3.32
N CYS A 69 -13.43 -11.22 -2.37
CA CYS A 69 -12.52 -11.63 -1.31
C CYS A 69 -11.25 -12.28 -1.88
N TYR A 70 -11.40 -13.25 -2.77
CA TYR A 70 -10.27 -13.92 -3.40
C TYR A 70 -9.42 -12.95 -4.22
N PHE A 71 -10.06 -12.13 -5.06
CA PHE A 71 -9.38 -11.13 -5.88
C PHE A 71 -8.60 -10.13 -5.03
N SER A 72 -9.20 -9.62 -3.96
CA SER A 72 -8.56 -8.65 -3.06
C SER A 72 -7.34 -9.25 -2.37
N LEU A 73 -7.41 -10.50 -1.93
CA LEU A 73 -6.28 -11.21 -1.32
C LEU A 73 -5.16 -11.47 -2.34
N ALA A 74 -5.48 -11.94 -3.53
CA ALA A 74 -4.51 -12.17 -4.59
C ALA A 74 -3.82 -10.87 -5.01
N TYR A 75 -4.57 -9.78 -5.16
CA TYR A 75 -4.06 -8.45 -5.46
C TYR A 75 -3.14 -7.91 -4.37
N LEU A 76 -3.51 -8.10 -3.10
CA LEU A 76 -2.69 -7.73 -1.96
C LEU A 76 -1.36 -8.49 -1.96
N GLY A 77 -1.39 -9.81 -2.16
CA GLY A 77 -0.19 -10.64 -2.25
C GLY A 77 0.75 -10.18 -3.39
N GLN A 78 0.20 -9.89 -4.56
CA GLN A 78 0.97 -9.34 -5.68
C GLN A 78 1.60 -7.98 -5.33
N SER A 79 0.86 -7.12 -4.63
CA SER A 79 1.35 -5.79 -4.25
C SER A 79 2.49 -5.87 -3.23
N ILE A 80 2.42 -6.80 -2.28
CA ILE A 80 3.50 -7.07 -1.33
C ILE A 80 4.75 -7.58 -2.08
N ASN A 81 4.59 -8.45 -3.05
CA ASN A 81 5.71 -8.95 -3.86
C ASN A 81 6.39 -7.86 -4.71
N LYS A 82 5.69 -6.79 -5.04
CA LYS A 82 6.22 -5.64 -5.80
C LYS A 82 6.96 -4.61 -4.94
N ILE A 83 6.98 -4.76 -3.62
CA ILE A 83 7.75 -3.86 -2.73
C ILE A 83 9.23 -3.98 -3.11
N PRO A 84 9.94 -2.85 -3.34
CA PRO A 84 11.35 -2.86 -3.69
C PRO A 84 12.20 -3.59 -2.65
N GLU A 85 13.19 -4.34 -3.11
CA GLU A 85 14.09 -5.09 -2.23
C GLU A 85 15.18 -4.19 -1.62
N ASP A 86 15.61 -3.17 -2.34
CA ASP A 86 16.79 -2.39 -2.01
C ASP A 86 16.65 -1.55 -0.74
N ASP A 87 15.49 -0.93 -0.53
CA ASP A 87 15.29 -0.01 0.59
C ASP A 87 14.47 -0.63 1.75
N HIS A 88 13.68 -1.69 1.49
CA HIS A 88 12.72 -2.25 2.45
C HIS A 88 12.77 -3.78 2.55
N MET A 89 13.91 -4.39 2.31
CA MET A 89 14.05 -5.85 2.24
C MET A 89 13.51 -6.58 3.48
N THR A 90 13.87 -6.11 4.67
CA THR A 90 13.42 -6.73 5.93
C THR A 90 11.90 -6.63 6.09
N PHE A 91 11.34 -5.46 5.76
CA PHE A 91 9.89 -5.24 5.81
C PHE A 91 9.18 -6.14 4.80
N ARG A 92 9.67 -6.21 3.56
CA ARG A 92 9.10 -7.03 2.49
C ARG A 92 9.08 -8.52 2.87
N GLN A 93 10.21 -9.05 3.36
CA GLN A 93 10.30 -10.45 3.80
C GLN A 93 9.31 -10.75 4.93
N HIS A 94 9.19 -9.86 5.90
CA HIS A 94 8.26 -10.00 7.00
C HIS A 94 6.79 -9.93 6.53
N ALA A 95 6.48 -9.01 5.64
CA ALA A 95 5.14 -8.88 5.06
C ALA A 95 4.75 -10.11 4.23
N ILE A 96 5.66 -10.65 3.41
CA ILE A 96 5.44 -11.90 2.66
C ILE A 96 5.17 -13.06 3.61
N LYS A 97 5.98 -13.21 4.66
CA LYS A 97 5.81 -14.26 5.65
C LYS A 97 4.42 -14.19 6.31
N ILE A 98 4.06 -13.02 6.85
CA ILE A 98 2.76 -12.83 7.51
C ILE A 98 1.62 -13.06 6.52
N PHE A 99 1.73 -12.55 5.29
CA PHE A 99 0.72 -12.75 4.26
C PHE A 99 0.50 -14.24 3.99
N ASN A 100 1.57 -15.00 3.76
CA ASN A 100 1.47 -16.44 3.48
C ASN A 100 0.86 -17.20 4.66
N GLU A 101 1.28 -16.92 5.89
CA GLU A 101 0.70 -17.52 7.10
C GLU A 101 -0.80 -17.26 7.23
N ARG A 102 -1.25 -16.06 6.85
CA ARG A 102 -2.67 -15.69 6.88
C ARG A 102 -3.44 -16.19 5.68
N PHE A 103 -2.83 -16.21 4.49
CA PHE A 103 -3.47 -16.67 3.26
C PHE A 103 -3.89 -18.14 3.36
N ILE A 104 -3.09 -19.00 4.00
CA ILE A 104 -3.42 -20.40 4.22
C ILE A 104 -4.74 -20.56 4.99
N LEU A 105 -5.10 -19.61 5.87
CA LEU A 105 -6.37 -19.64 6.61
C LEU A 105 -7.59 -19.31 5.72
N TYR A 106 -7.38 -18.74 4.54
CA TYR A 106 -8.40 -18.33 3.57
C TYR A 106 -8.31 -19.11 2.24
N ASP A 107 -7.46 -20.14 2.21
CA ASP A 107 -7.33 -21.04 1.05
C ASP A 107 -8.49 -22.04 1.02
N PHE A 108 -9.69 -21.50 0.85
CA PHE A 108 -10.90 -22.29 0.67
C PHE A 108 -11.25 -22.39 -0.82
N ASP A 109 -11.50 -23.61 -1.28
CA ASP A 109 -11.91 -23.89 -2.66
C ASP A 109 -13.12 -23.07 -3.10
N GLU A 110 -14.01 -22.73 -2.16
CA GLU A 110 -15.21 -21.93 -2.41
C GLU A 110 -14.89 -20.52 -2.89
N TYR A 111 -13.87 -19.86 -2.35
CA TYR A 111 -13.45 -18.53 -2.77
C TYR A 111 -12.85 -18.57 -4.17
N LEU A 112 -12.01 -19.55 -4.44
CA LEU A 112 -11.41 -19.78 -5.75
C LEU A 112 -12.48 -20.11 -6.79
N LEU A 113 -13.41 -21.00 -6.48
CA LEU A 113 -14.51 -21.36 -7.36
C LEU A 113 -15.39 -20.15 -7.66
N ALA A 114 -15.76 -19.39 -6.62
CA ALA A 114 -16.57 -18.17 -6.80
C ALA A 114 -15.88 -17.17 -7.74
N TYR A 115 -14.57 -16.99 -7.60
CA TYR A 115 -13.79 -16.13 -8.48
C TYR A 115 -13.79 -16.64 -9.93
N TYR A 116 -13.64 -17.95 -10.12
CA TYR A 116 -13.56 -18.57 -11.43
C TYR A 116 -14.85 -18.47 -12.24
N ILE A 117 -16.00 -18.60 -11.57
CA ILE A 117 -17.32 -18.53 -12.21
C ILE A 117 -17.88 -17.10 -12.28
N HIS A 118 -17.27 -16.14 -11.58
CA HIS A 118 -17.79 -14.78 -11.52
C HIS A 118 -17.66 -14.07 -12.88
N PRO A 119 -18.77 -13.56 -13.45
CA PRO A 119 -18.75 -13.00 -14.81
C PRO A 119 -17.85 -11.77 -14.96
N GLY A 120 -17.68 -10.97 -13.89
CA GLY A 120 -16.84 -9.77 -13.89
C GLY A 120 -15.34 -10.06 -13.86
N TYR A 121 -14.94 -11.26 -13.41
CA TYR A 121 -13.52 -11.66 -13.35
C TYR A 121 -13.14 -12.66 -14.44
N LYS A 122 -14.09 -13.10 -15.22
CA LYS A 122 -13.91 -14.08 -16.31
C LYS A 122 -12.96 -13.52 -17.37
N GLY A 123 -11.78 -14.09 -17.47
CA GLY A 123 -10.74 -13.67 -18.43
C GLY A 123 -9.60 -12.81 -17.85
N THR A 124 -9.65 -12.46 -16.58
CA THR A 124 -8.53 -11.75 -15.91
C THR A 124 -7.42 -12.70 -15.43
N PHE A 125 -7.60 -14.01 -15.62
CA PHE A 125 -6.55 -14.99 -15.35
C PHE A 125 -5.43 -14.88 -16.40
N LYS A 126 -4.46 -14.02 -16.13
CA LYS A 126 -3.08 -14.29 -16.52
C LYS A 126 -2.42 -14.83 -15.26
N PHE A 127 -2.08 -16.13 -15.31
CA PHE A 127 -1.37 -16.83 -14.24
C PHE A 127 -0.28 -15.93 -13.64
N ILE A 128 -0.34 -15.77 -12.34
CA ILE A 128 0.73 -15.18 -11.54
C ILE A 128 1.78 -16.26 -11.31
#